data_99ed13533b15937964e52821043fcad0
#
_entry.id   99ed13533b15937964e52821043fcad0
#
_cell.length_a   1.000
_cell.length_b   1.000
_cell.length_c   1.000
_cell.angle_alpha   90.00
_cell.angle_beta   90.00
_cell.angle_gamma   90.00
#
_symmetry.space_group_name_H-M   'P 1'
#
loop_
_entity.id
_entity.type
_entity.pdbx_description
1 polymer ?
#
loop_
_entity_poly.entity_id
_entity_poly.type
_entity_poly.pdbx_seq_one_letter_code
_entity_poly.pdbx_strand_id
1 'polypeptide(L)'
;MAGKRFVLGFFLGLAFVLFAWPGARTAQASCGAVSCFVVIGSQQQVPSAGLLTVNAIYNYTPMRLLDGTNGVIPGIDQGSRQMILDHHQETRTITQIATLDLNYGLTERFGLQLTLPYVWRTHHHIDGLGEDGANGQGESTNFSADGIGDIRVGLKYNMLPTLRSMVVLGFGVFLPTGSTDREDNLGNLMESTAQLGRGAVGLNPTLYQTYELVPHKLNQFASASYRHTFQNNDGYQFGDQWDFNLGLNLVTVPWLVVSSQFNYRYMVHDNFSSSLYRSATPADTPFPGEPILIDPTIQNRSVPTTGSTFLSFTPGFNLSLDGIVDSPWTRMTSVYFFSAIPVARDSNNSLAQGTSYVAGLTRSFQMLNP
;
A
#
# COMPACT_ATOMS: atom_id res chain seq x y z
N MET A 1 18.65 34.75 0.00
CA MET A 1 17.65 34.80 -1.09
C MET A 1 17.71 33.60 -2.03
N ALA A 2 18.83 32.92 -2.20
CA ALA A 2 18.98 31.75 -3.10
C ALA A 2 18.19 30.51 -2.67
N GLY A 3 18.06 30.20 -1.38
CA GLY A 3 17.36 29.02 -0.89
C GLY A 3 15.84 29.01 -1.17
N LYS A 4 15.17 30.16 -1.18
CA LYS A 4 13.73 30.26 -1.48
C LYS A 4 13.41 29.93 -2.96
N ARG A 5 14.34 30.27 -3.86
CA ARG A 5 14.19 29.98 -5.30
C ARG A 5 14.40 28.51 -5.63
N PHE A 6 15.28 27.82 -4.89
CA PHE A 6 15.55 26.41 -5.10
C PHE A 6 14.39 25.54 -4.64
N VAL A 7 13.80 25.85 -3.47
CA VAL A 7 12.62 25.13 -2.94
C VAL A 7 11.41 25.34 -3.85
N LEU A 8 11.14 26.58 -4.29
CA LEU A 8 10.02 26.88 -5.19
C LEU A 8 10.21 26.20 -6.56
N GLY A 9 11.44 26.16 -7.09
CA GLY A 9 11.77 25.47 -8.35
C GLY A 9 11.59 23.96 -8.26
N PHE A 10 11.92 23.34 -7.11
CA PHE A 10 11.72 21.92 -6.88
C PHE A 10 10.22 21.56 -6.81
N PHE A 11 9.40 22.39 -6.16
CA PHE A 11 7.95 22.20 -6.08
C PHE A 11 7.24 22.44 -7.39
N LEU A 12 7.64 23.46 -8.15
CA LEU A 12 7.12 23.70 -9.50
C LEU A 12 7.54 22.59 -10.46
N GLY A 13 8.76 22.06 -10.33
CA GLY A 13 9.22 20.92 -11.11
C GLY A 13 8.47 19.64 -10.77
N LEU A 14 8.22 19.36 -9.50
CA LEU A 14 7.45 18.17 -9.06
C LEU A 14 5.97 18.29 -9.47
N ALA A 15 5.37 19.47 -9.34
CA ALA A 15 4.01 19.73 -9.82
C ALA A 15 3.93 19.62 -11.35
N PHE A 16 4.93 20.11 -12.09
CA PHE A 16 4.96 20.02 -13.54
C PHE A 16 5.12 18.58 -14.03
N VAL A 17 5.91 17.75 -13.34
CA VAL A 17 6.03 16.31 -13.64
C VAL A 17 4.72 15.57 -13.36
N LEU A 18 3.95 15.98 -12.34
CA LEU A 18 2.65 15.38 -12.01
C LEU A 18 1.53 15.80 -12.99
N PHE A 19 1.63 17.01 -13.61
CA PHE A 19 0.61 17.53 -14.51
C PHE A 19 0.96 17.49 -16.01
N ALA A 20 2.23 17.27 -16.37
CA ALA A 20 2.71 17.33 -17.75
C ALA A 20 2.88 15.97 -18.44
N TRP A 21 2.30 14.89 -17.91
CA TRP A 21 2.34 13.59 -18.59
C TRP A 21 1.11 13.42 -19.50
N PRO A 22 1.19 13.81 -20.79
CA PRO A 22 0.11 13.54 -21.74
C PRO A 22 0.24 12.10 -22.20
N GLY A 23 -0.60 11.25 -21.71
CA GLY A 23 -0.67 9.86 -22.17
C GLY A 23 -0.70 8.83 -21.05
N ALA A 24 -1.37 9.12 -19.92
CA ALA A 24 -1.77 8.10 -18.97
C ALA A 24 -2.70 7.12 -19.72
N ARG A 25 -2.10 6.07 -20.28
CA ARG A 25 -2.88 4.89 -20.63
C ARG A 25 -3.50 4.42 -19.31
N THR A 26 -4.79 4.20 -19.32
CA THR A 26 -5.56 3.71 -18.17
C THR A 26 -4.84 2.50 -17.58
N ALA A 27 -4.26 2.67 -16.39
CA ALA A 27 -3.67 1.60 -15.62
C ALA A 27 -4.77 0.99 -14.76
N GLN A 28 -4.79 -0.31 -14.67
CA GLN A 28 -5.93 -1.09 -14.23
C GLN A 28 -5.57 -1.94 -12.99
N ALA A 29 -6.47 -2.15 -12.04
CA ALA A 29 -6.18 -2.55 -10.67
C ALA A 29 -6.48 -4.00 -10.30
N SER A 30 -5.70 -4.61 -9.40
CA SER A 30 -6.05 -5.85 -8.72
C SER A 30 -6.43 -5.63 -7.25
N CYS A 31 -7.23 -6.54 -6.72
CA CYS A 31 -7.71 -6.55 -5.36
C CYS A 31 -6.74 -7.15 -4.36
N GLY A 32 -6.84 -6.72 -3.14
CA GLY A 32 -6.29 -7.41 -1.98
C GLY A 32 -4.93 -6.93 -1.46
N ALA A 33 -4.01 -6.50 -2.30
CA ALA A 33 -2.66 -6.12 -1.88
C ALA A 33 -2.50 -4.68 -1.35
N VAL A 34 -3.59 -3.97 -1.10
CA VAL A 34 -3.56 -2.55 -0.71
C VAL A 34 -3.24 -2.39 0.77
N SER A 35 -2.13 -1.72 1.05
CA SER A 35 -1.80 -1.19 2.36
C SER A 35 -2.03 0.32 2.40
N CYS A 36 -2.36 0.87 3.57
CA CYS A 36 -2.45 2.32 3.71
C CYS A 36 -1.06 2.96 3.56
N PHE A 37 -0.95 4.00 2.75
CA PHE A 37 0.29 4.71 2.45
C PHE A 37 0.28 6.16 2.94
N VAL A 38 -0.56 6.45 3.94
CA VAL A 38 -0.56 7.75 4.62
C VAL A 38 0.79 7.99 5.28
N VAL A 39 1.35 9.17 5.07
CA VAL A 39 2.63 9.54 5.65
C VAL A 39 2.46 9.89 7.12
N ILE A 40 3.17 9.19 7.97
CA ILE A 40 3.31 9.45 9.40
C ILE A 40 4.74 9.89 9.63
N GLY A 41 4.92 11.12 10.12
CA GLY A 41 6.25 11.72 10.26
C GLY A 41 7.23 10.87 11.09
N SER A 42 6.75 10.27 12.18
CA SER A 42 7.55 9.39 13.05
C SER A 42 8.10 8.14 12.35
N GLN A 43 7.44 7.68 11.29
CA GLN A 43 7.92 6.56 10.48
C GLN A 43 8.95 6.97 9.41
N GLN A 44 8.94 8.23 8.98
CA GLN A 44 9.75 8.69 7.85
C GLN A 44 11.10 9.27 8.30
N GLN A 45 11.13 9.86 9.48
CA GLN A 45 12.33 10.54 10.01
C GLN A 45 13.36 9.52 10.52
N VAL A 46 14.59 10.01 10.68
CA VAL A 46 15.66 9.33 11.45
C VAL A 46 15.57 9.85 12.88
N PRO A 47 15.32 9.00 13.89
CA PRO A 47 15.39 9.41 15.29
C PRO A 47 16.79 9.89 15.66
N SER A 48 16.92 10.72 16.70
CA SER A 48 18.21 11.11 17.26
C SER A 48 19.02 9.88 17.70
N ALA A 49 20.32 10.02 17.78
CA ALA A 49 21.21 8.92 18.17
C ALA A 49 20.80 8.31 19.51
N GLY A 50 20.70 6.98 19.57
CA GLY A 50 20.28 6.23 20.74
C GLY A 50 18.78 6.29 21.07
N LEU A 51 17.97 6.98 20.26
CA LEU A 51 16.51 7.05 20.45
C LEU A 51 15.81 5.92 19.67
N LEU A 52 14.97 5.14 20.38
CA LEU A 52 14.05 4.17 19.80
C LEU A 52 12.65 4.78 19.75
N THR A 53 12.07 4.91 18.56
CA THR A 53 10.68 5.30 18.36
C THR A 53 9.84 4.08 17.98
N VAL A 54 8.82 3.81 18.77
CA VAL A 54 7.87 2.71 18.60
C VAL A 54 6.55 3.29 18.14
N ASN A 55 6.04 2.82 17.00
CA ASN A 55 4.71 3.18 16.49
C ASN A 55 3.83 1.92 16.49
N ALA A 56 2.70 1.98 17.17
CA ALA A 56 1.61 1.02 17.05
C ALA A 56 0.53 1.64 16.16
N ILE A 57 0.27 1.03 15.01
CA ILE A 57 -0.55 1.62 13.95
C ILE A 57 -1.66 0.64 13.60
N TYR A 58 -2.87 1.13 13.47
CA TYR A 58 -4.00 0.37 12.95
C TYR A 58 -4.53 1.04 11.69
N ASN A 59 -4.68 0.22 10.64
CA ASN A 59 -5.24 0.63 9.35
C ASN A 59 -6.51 -0.18 9.07
N TYR A 60 -7.54 0.51 8.61
CA TYR A 60 -8.78 -0.08 8.10
C TYR A 60 -8.99 0.37 6.66
N THR A 61 -9.03 -0.58 5.73
CA THR A 61 -9.14 -0.32 4.29
C THR A 61 -10.26 -1.15 3.67
N PRO A 62 -11.44 -0.56 3.46
CA PRO A 62 -12.53 -1.21 2.73
C PRO A 62 -12.34 -1.04 1.23
N MET A 63 -12.70 -2.06 0.45
CA MET A 63 -12.70 -2.03 -1.00
C MET A 63 -14.04 -2.54 -1.53
N ARG A 64 -14.54 -1.89 -2.58
CA ARG A 64 -15.82 -2.21 -3.22
C ARG A 64 -15.77 -1.90 -4.70
N LEU A 65 -16.69 -2.47 -5.46
CA LEU A 65 -16.89 -2.10 -6.86
C LEU A 65 -17.26 -0.62 -7.00
N LEU A 66 -16.81 -0.02 -8.08
CA LEU A 66 -17.25 1.30 -8.54
C LEU A 66 -18.45 1.14 -9.47
N ASP A 67 -19.26 2.20 -9.56
CA ASP A 67 -20.32 2.27 -10.55
C ASP A 67 -19.72 2.14 -11.96
N GLY A 68 -20.30 1.26 -12.78
CA GLY A 68 -19.84 0.99 -14.14
C GLY A 68 -18.74 -0.09 -14.24
N THR A 69 -18.33 -0.70 -13.11
CA THR A 69 -17.45 -1.87 -13.12
C THR A 69 -18.24 -3.12 -12.75
N ASN A 70 -17.88 -4.27 -13.31
CA ASN A 70 -18.56 -5.53 -13.01
C ASN A 70 -17.79 -6.43 -12.03
N GLY A 71 -16.51 -6.12 -11.75
CA GLY A 71 -15.68 -6.87 -10.83
C GLY A 71 -15.24 -8.25 -11.30
N VAL A 72 -15.47 -8.58 -12.57
CA VAL A 72 -15.05 -9.86 -13.13
C VAL A 72 -13.56 -9.84 -13.40
N ILE A 73 -12.84 -10.75 -12.76
CA ILE A 73 -11.39 -10.84 -12.82
C ILE A 73 -10.91 -12.24 -13.20
N PRO A 74 -9.68 -12.39 -13.71
CA PRO A 74 -9.10 -13.69 -13.97
C PRO A 74 -8.80 -14.45 -12.67
N GLY A 75 -8.97 -15.75 -12.68
CA GLY A 75 -8.43 -16.67 -11.70
C GLY A 75 -7.08 -17.24 -12.13
N ILE A 76 -6.29 -17.70 -11.17
CA ILE A 76 -5.02 -18.37 -11.41
C ILE A 76 -5.06 -19.74 -10.77
N ASP A 77 -5.08 -20.77 -11.60
CA ASP A 77 -4.87 -22.13 -11.13
C ASP A 77 -3.36 -22.34 -10.90
N GLN A 78 -2.98 -22.34 -9.65
CA GLN A 78 -1.59 -22.47 -9.26
C GLN A 78 -1.04 -23.88 -9.53
N GLY A 79 -1.88 -24.90 -9.51
CA GLY A 79 -1.49 -26.29 -9.77
C GLY A 79 -1.08 -26.50 -11.22
N SER A 80 -1.90 -26.04 -12.16
CA SER A 80 -1.64 -26.14 -13.60
C SER A 80 -0.86 -24.93 -14.16
N ARG A 81 -0.68 -23.87 -13.37
CA ARG A 81 -0.12 -22.56 -13.79
C ARG A 81 -0.87 -21.96 -14.97
N GLN A 82 -2.19 -22.04 -14.93
CA GLN A 82 -3.05 -21.48 -15.95
C GLN A 82 -3.74 -20.23 -15.43
N MET A 83 -3.84 -19.23 -16.29
CA MET A 83 -4.70 -18.07 -16.07
C MET A 83 -6.06 -18.35 -16.74
N ILE A 84 -7.12 -18.27 -15.97
CA ILE A 84 -8.50 -18.43 -16.43
C ILE A 84 -9.11 -17.03 -16.48
N LEU A 85 -9.41 -16.56 -17.67
CA LEU A 85 -10.04 -15.26 -17.88
C LEU A 85 -11.51 -15.29 -17.44
N ASP A 86 -12.03 -14.15 -16.96
CA ASP A 86 -13.41 -13.97 -16.52
C ASP A 86 -13.89 -15.04 -15.51
N HIS A 87 -12.99 -15.41 -14.60
CA HIS A 87 -13.18 -16.55 -13.71
C HIS A 87 -14.22 -16.30 -12.63
N HIS A 88 -14.13 -15.17 -11.91
CA HIS A 88 -15.03 -14.86 -10.80
C HIS A 88 -15.28 -13.35 -10.68
N GLN A 89 -16.33 -13.01 -9.94
CA GLN A 89 -16.68 -11.61 -9.66
C GLN A 89 -16.33 -11.26 -8.23
N GLU A 90 -15.41 -10.33 -8.06
CA GLU A 90 -15.12 -9.74 -6.74
C GLU A 90 -16.21 -8.74 -6.35
N THR A 91 -16.65 -8.78 -5.10
CA THR A 91 -17.71 -7.92 -4.61
C THR A 91 -17.25 -6.99 -3.49
N ARG A 92 -16.41 -7.50 -2.60
CA ARG A 92 -15.94 -6.74 -1.44
C ARG A 92 -14.68 -7.34 -0.83
N THR A 93 -13.76 -6.46 -0.41
CA THR A 93 -12.64 -6.81 0.46
C THR A 93 -12.54 -5.81 1.60
N ILE A 94 -12.26 -6.29 2.81
CA ILE A 94 -11.85 -5.45 3.94
C ILE A 94 -10.49 -5.96 4.39
N THR A 95 -9.52 -5.06 4.38
CA THR A 95 -8.19 -5.32 4.94
C THR A 95 -7.98 -4.46 6.16
N GLN A 96 -7.66 -5.08 7.28
CA GLN A 96 -7.27 -4.45 8.52
C GLN A 96 -5.83 -4.84 8.82
N ILE A 97 -5.00 -3.89 9.24
CA ILE A 97 -3.59 -4.16 9.52
C ILE A 97 -3.21 -3.48 10.82
N ALA A 98 -2.77 -4.26 11.81
CA ALA A 98 -2.06 -3.73 12.95
C ALA A 98 -0.55 -3.82 12.67
N THR A 99 0.14 -2.71 12.75
CA THR A 99 1.57 -2.63 12.46
C THR A 99 2.33 -2.16 13.71
N LEU A 100 3.34 -2.93 14.11
CA LEU A 100 4.37 -2.45 15.01
C LEU A 100 5.56 -1.99 14.17
N ASP A 101 5.86 -0.70 14.23
CA ASP A 101 6.97 -0.09 13.49
C ASP A 101 7.98 0.48 14.48
N LEU A 102 9.21 -0.02 14.41
CA LEU A 102 10.33 0.32 15.27
C LEU A 102 11.34 1.12 14.47
N ASN A 103 11.68 2.32 14.94
CA ASN A 103 12.70 3.17 14.33
C ASN A 103 13.77 3.49 15.36
N TYR A 104 15.01 3.12 15.08
CA TYR A 104 16.15 3.34 15.96
C TYR A 104 17.19 4.24 15.30
N GLY A 105 17.56 5.32 15.98
CA GLY A 105 18.66 6.20 15.56
C GLY A 105 20.01 5.61 15.93
N LEU A 106 20.77 5.17 14.95
CA LEU A 106 22.16 4.71 15.14
C LEU A 106 23.10 5.91 15.35
N THR A 107 22.89 6.95 14.58
CA THR A 107 23.57 8.23 14.64
C THR A 107 22.57 9.34 14.29
N GLU A 108 22.97 10.60 14.34
CA GLU A 108 22.12 11.73 13.89
C GLU A 108 21.76 11.66 12.38
N ARG A 109 22.43 10.78 11.63
CA ARG A 109 22.22 10.63 10.20
C ARG A 109 21.69 9.26 9.80
N PHE A 110 21.99 8.20 10.52
CA PHE A 110 21.62 6.84 10.18
C PHE A 110 20.59 6.26 11.16
N GLY A 111 19.56 5.66 10.62
CA GLY A 111 18.51 4.97 11.37
C GLY A 111 18.17 3.63 10.78
N LEU A 112 17.76 2.72 11.65
CA LEU A 112 17.21 1.41 11.29
C LEU A 112 15.69 1.44 11.47
N GLN A 113 14.98 0.71 10.63
CA GLN A 113 13.55 0.51 10.72
C GLN A 113 13.20 -0.97 10.63
N LEU A 114 12.31 -1.41 11.49
CA LEU A 114 11.68 -2.73 11.44
C LEU A 114 10.17 -2.56 11.50
N THR A 115 9.45 -3.09 10.51
CA THR A 115 7.99 -3.01 10.43
C THR A 115 7.40 -4.41 10.44
N LEU A 116 6.55 -4.68 11.42
CA LEU A 116 5.93 -5.98 11.69
C LEU A 116 4.41 -5.83 11.53
N PRO A 117 3.83 -6.21 10.39
CA PRO A 117 2.39 -6.15 10.18
C PRO A 117 1.69 -7.44 10.61
N TYR A 118 0.54 -7.29 11.24
CA TYR A 118 -0.45 -8.35 11.43
C TYR A 118 -1.69 -7.99 10.65
N VAL A 119 -2.14 -8.85 9.75
CA VAL A 119 -3.19 -8.60 8.77
C VAL A 119 -4.42 -9.42 9.13
N TRP A 120 -5.60 -8.78 9.11
CA TRP A 120 -6.90 -9.43 9.04
C TRP A 120 -7.53 -9.06 7.70
N ARG A 121 -7.93 -10.05 6.92
CA ARG A 121 -8.56 -9.84 5.62
C ARG A 121 -9.83 -10.65 5.53
N THR A 122 -10.89 -10.00 5.07
CA THR A 122 -12.12 -10.67 4.63
C THR A 122 -12.35 -10.30 3.19
N HIS A 123 -12.62 -11.31 2.36
CA HIS A 123 -12.84 -11.15 0.94
C HIS A 123 -14.11 -11.93 0.56
N HIS A 124 -14.90 -11.37 -0.33
CA HIS A 124 -16.14 -11.96 -0.82
C HIS A 124 -16.18 -11.83 -2.33
N HIS A 125 -16.39 -12.96 -3.01
CA HIS A 125 -16.51 -13.05 -4.46
C HIS A 125 -17.60 -14.07 -4.85
N ILE A 126 -17.91 -14.14 -6.14
CA ILE A 126 -18.87 -15.06 -6.74
C ILE A 126 -18.11 -15.86 -7.78
N ASP A 127 -17.95 -17.15 -7.56
CA ASP A 127 -17.29 -18.11 -8.45
C ASP A 127 -18.22 -18.62 -9.54
N GLY A 128 -17.63 -19.25 -10.59
CA GLY A 128 -18.38 -19.98 -11.59
C GLY A 128 -19.19 -19.09 -12.53
N LEU A 129 -18.76 -17.87 -12.78
CA LEU A 129 -19.36 -17.04 -13.82
C LEU A 129 -19.07 -17.66 -15.18
N GLY A 130 -20.05 -18.36 -15.74
CA GLY A 130 -19.97 -18.99 -17.07
C GLY A 130 -19.62 -20.47 -17.08
N GLU A 131 -19.44 -21.13 -15.95
CA GLU A 131 -19.41 -22.56 -15.84
C GLU A 131 -20.87 -23.10 -15.80
N ASP A 132 -21.16 -24.05 -16.68
CA ASP A 132 -22.42 -24.83 -16.75
C ASP A 132 -23.70 -24.01 -16.97
N GLY A 133 -24.11 -23.80 -18.17
CA GLY A 133 -25.48 -23.69 -18.69
C GLY A 133 -26.70 -23.42 -17.78
N ALA A 134 -26.49 -23.27 -16.50
CA ALA A 134 -27.43 -23.02 -15.44
C ALA A 134 -27.40 -21.57 -15.01
N ASN A 135 -28.07 -20.70 -15.73
CA ASN A 135 -28.53 -19.37 -15.30
C ASN A 135 -27.53 -18.33 -14.80
N GLY A 136 -26.20 -18.50 -14.96
CA GLY A 136 -25.21 -17.48 -14.62
C GLY A 136 -25.18 -17.03 -13.15
N GLN A 137 -25.74 -17.79 -12.24
CA GLN A 137 -25.69 -17.57 -10.79
C GLN A 137 -24.52 -18.36 -10.24
N GLY A 138 -23.35 -17.70 -10.17
CA GLY A 138 -22.18 -18.28 -9.54
C GLY A 138 -22.35 -18.56 -8.04
N GLU A 139 -21.49 -19.38 -7.47
CA GLU A 139 -21.49 -19.68 -6.04
C GLU A 139 -20.83 -18.55 -5.24
N SER A 140 -21.49 -18.12 -4.17
CA SER A 140 -20.97 -17.07 -3.30
C SER A 140 -19.92 -17.65 -2.37
N THR A 141 -18.69 -17.16 -2.49
CA THR A 141 -17.53 -17.61 -1.74
C THR A 141 -17.03 -16.55 -0.78
N ASN A 142 -16.69 -16.98 0.43
CA ASN A 142 -16.13 -16.12 1.46
C ASN A 142 -14.74 -16.61 1.84
N PHE A 143 -13.81 -15.67 1.90
CA PHE A 143 -12.46 -15.89 2.40
C PHE A 143 -12.23 -15.04 3.63
N SER A 144 -11.64 -15.62 4.66
CA SER A 144 -11.20 -14.88 5.84
C SER A 144 -9.86 -15.44 6.27
N ALA A 145 -8.86 -14.59 6.33
CA ALA A 145 -7.53 -14.95 6.80
C ALA A 145 -6.96 -13.89 7.73
N ASP A 146 -6.17 -14.34 8.69
CA ASP A 146 -5.38 -13.48 9.55
C ASP A 146 -4.00 -14.07 9.81
N GLY A 147 -3.07 -13.22 10.16
CA GLY A 147 -1.69 -13.61 10.46
C GLY A 147 -0.68 -12.50 10.19
N ILE A 148 0.58 -12.87 10.36
CA ILE A 148 1.71 -11.99 10.07
C ILE A 148 1.78 -11.78 8.54
N GLY A 149 1.93 -10.52 8.13
CA GLY A 149 2.23 -10.17 6.74
C GLY A 149 3.73 -10.14 6.44
N ASP A 150 4.11 -9.55 5.32
CA ASP A 150 5.52 -9.41 4.95
C ASP A 150 6.23 -8.39 5.86
N ILE A 151 7.24 -8.85 6.58
CA ILE A 151 8.08 -8.02 7.44
C ILE A 151 8.95 -7.12 6.56
N ARG A 152 9.10 -5.83 6.96
CA ARG A 152 10.01 -4.90 6.29
C ARG A 152 11.16 -4.51 7.21
N VAL A 153 12.39 -4.62 6.70
CA VAL A 153 13.60 -4.09 7.32
C VAL A 153 14.10 -2.92 6.48
N GLY A 154 14.48 -1.83 7.10
CA GLY A 154 14.90 -0.63 6.39
C GLY A 154 16.10 0.07 7.01
N LEU A 155 16.87 0.72 6.15
CA LEU A 155 17.93 1.66 6.50
C LEU A 155 17.51 3.06 6.05
N LYS A 156 17.78 4.07 6.87
CA LYS A 156 17.48 5.47 6.57
C LYS A 156 18.75 6.31 6.71
N TYR A 157 18.89 7.28 5.82
CA TYR A 157 19.97 8.26 5.84
C TYR A 157 19.42 9.68 5.76
N ASN A 158 19.65 10.48 6.80
CA ASN A 158 19.29 11.88 6.82
C ASN A 158 20.40 12.72 6.16
N MET A 159 20.12 13.16 4.93
CA MET A 159 21.08 13.96 4.13
C MET A 159 21.23 15.38 4.68
N LEU A 160 20.15 15.98 5.20
CA LEU A 160 20.09 17.36 5.65
C LEU A 160 19.50 17.44 7.07
N PRO A 161 20.27 17.09 8.12
CA PRO A 161 19.78 17.17 9.50
C PRO A 161 19.85 18.61 10.01
N THR A 162 18.94 19.47 9.55
CA THR A 162 18.84 20.85 10.03
C THR A 162 17.54 21.06 10.80
N LEU A 163 17.50 22.08 11.65
CA LEU A 163 16.29 22.40 12.43
C LEU A 163 15.08 22.78 11.54
N ARG A 164 15.33 23.33 10.34
CA ARG A 164 14.27 23.81 9.44
C ARG A 164 13.94 22.87 8.30
N SER A 165 14.86 22.02 7.92
CA SER A 165 14.67 21.13 6.78
C SER A 165 15.32 19.78 7.04
N MET A 166 14.68 18.75 6.59
CA MET A 166 15.16 17.36 6.64
C MET A 166 14.94 16.72 5.28
N VAL A 167 15.94 15.98 4.80
CA VAL A 167 15.80 15.10 3.63
C VAL A 167 16.33 13.74 4.01
N VAL A 168 15.45 12.74 3.97
CA VAL A 168 15.76 11.36 4.33
C VAL A 168 15.65 10.46 3.11
N LEU A 169 16.73 9.77 2.81
CA LEU A 169 16.72 8.63 1.90
C LEU A 169 16.51 7.37 2.72
N GLY A 170 15.62 6.51 2.27
CA GLY A 170 15.39 5.21 2.88
C GLY A 170 15.52 4.09 1.85
N PHE A 171 15.94 2.94 2.31
CA PHE A 171 15.92 1.71 1.53
C PHE A 171 15.38 0.59 2.39
N GLY A 172 14.25 0.02 1.99
CA GLY A 172 13.59 -1.09 2.66
C GLY A 172 13.62 -2.37 1.85
N VAL A 173 13.64 -3.49 2.55
CA VAL A 173 13.49 -4.84 2.00
C VAL A 173 12.28 -5.48 2.67
N PHE A 174 11.31 -5.92 1.89
CA PHE A 174 10.21 -6.77 2.35
C PHE A 174 10.64 -8.23 2.28
N LEU A 175 10.46 -8.94 3.38
CA LEU A 175 10.73 -10.36 3.49
C LEU A 175 9.43 -11.14 3.32
N PRO A 176 9.39 -12.25 2.57
CA PRO A 176 8.19 -13.04 2.32
C PRO A 176 7.81 -13.88 3.54
N THR A 177 7.39 -13.23 4.61
CA THR A 177 7.02 -13.87 5.88
C THR A 177 5.52 -14.08 6.02
N GLY A 178 4.72 -13.39 5.21
CA GLY A 178 3.27 -13.59 5.17
C GLY A 178 2.90 -14.88 4.44
N SER A 179 1.87 -15.56 4.93
CA SER A 179 1.35 -16.79 4.32
C SER A 179 0.82 -16.52 2.92
N THR A 180 1.04 -17.51 2.00
CA THR A 180 0.55 -17.53 0.61
C THR A 180 -0.24 -18.80 0.30
N ASP A 181 -0.66 -19.54 1.33
CA ASP A 181 -1.31 -20.84 1.27
C ASP A 181 -2.71 -20.84 1.91
N ARG A 182 -3.35 -19.66 2.01
CA ARG A 182 -4.69 -19.55 2.58
C ARG A 182 -5.74 -19.96 1.58
N GLU A 183 -6.71 -20.73 2.09
CA GLU A 183 -7.82 -21.31 1.32
C GLU A 183 -9.14 -20.58 1.64
N ASP A 184 -10.08 -20.64 0.71
CA ASP A 184 -11.44 -20.17 0.90
C ASP A 184 -12.28 -21.15 1.73
N ASN A 185 -13.58 -20.88 1.89
CA ASN A 185 -14.49 -21.74 2.62
C ASN A 185 -14.83 -23.06 1.89
N LEU A 186 -14.42 -23.23 0.64
CA LEU A 186 -14.56 -24.44 -0.16
C LEU A 186 -13.29 -25.28 -0.19
N GLY A 187 -12.17 -24.78 0.37
CA GLY A 187 -10.87 -25.42 0.37
C GLY A 187 -10.04 -25.14 -0.89
N ASN A 188 -10.40 -24.12 -1.67
CA ASN A 188 -9.63 -23.70 -2.82
C ASN A 188 -8.57 -22.67 -2.38
N LEU A 189 -7.37 -22.79 -2.93
CA LEU A 189 -6.31 -21.85 -2.68
C LEU A 189 -6.67 -20.46 -3.24
N MET A 190 -6.63 -19.44 -2.39
CA MET A 190 -6.95 -18.08 -2.79
C MET A 190 -5.85 -17.47 -3.65
N GLU A 191 -6.23 -16.53 -4.53
CA GLU A 191 -5.30 -15.85 -5.41
C GLU A 191 -4.20 -15.12 -4.63
N SER A 192 -3.04 -14.96 -5.27
CA SER A 192 -1.88 -14.29 -4.71
C SER A 192 -2.22 -12.90 -4.13
N THR A 193 -3.15 -12.17 -4.75
CA THR A 193 -3.59 -10.84 -4.32
C THR A 193 -4.44 -10.85 -3.05
N ALA A 194 -5.12 -11.94 -2.76
CA ALA A 194 -5.94 -12.13 -1.56
C ALA A 194 -5.14 -12.72 -0.38
N GLN A 195 -3.95 -13.24 -0.61
CA GLN A 195 -3.08 -13.81 0.42
C GLN A 195 -2.54 -12.78 1.42
N LEU A 196 -2.01 -13.21 2.56
CA LEU A 196 -1.46 -12.33 3.61
C LEU A 196 -0.09 -11.77 3.26
N GLY A 197 0.70 -12.48 2.47
CA GLY A 197 2.01 -12.09 1.96
C GLY A 197 2.09 -12.13 0.45
N ARG A 198 3.17 -11.62 -0.11
CA ARG A 198 3.44 -11.66 -1.56
C ARG A 198 4.22 -12.89 -2.01
N GLY A 199 4.77 -13.67 -1.06
CA GLY A 199 5.58 -14.86 -1.36
C GLY A 199 6.92 -14.56 -2.02
N ALA A 200 7.34 -13.32 -2.10
CA ALA A 200 8.58 -12.90 -2.73
C ALA A 200 9.21 -11.71 -2.01
N VAL A 201 10.52 -11.58 -2.15
CA VAL A 201 11.27 -10.40 -1.67
C VAL A 201 10.82 -9.17 -2.42
N GLY A 202 10.67 -8.05 -1.71
CA GLY A 202 10.39 -6.74 -2.29
C GLY A 202 11.43 -5.70 -1.92
N LEU A 203 11.74 -4.79 -2.82
CA LEU A 203 12.64 -3.66 -2.61
C LEU A 203 11.83 -2.36 -2.56
N ASN A 204 12.20 -1.47 -1.64
CA ASN A 204 11.46 -0.23 -1.42
C ASN A 204 12.41 0.95 -1.12
N PRO A 205 12.99 1.59 -2.14
CA PRO A 205 13.60 2.90 -1.98
C PRO A 205 12.55 3.97 -1.66
N THR A 206 12.90 4.88 -0.76
CA THR A 206 12.02 5.97 -0.31
C THR A 206 12.79 7.28 -0.23
N LEU A 207 12.10 8.38 -0.47
CA LEU A 207 12.57 9.74 -0.27
C LEU A 207 11.52 10.48 0.57
N TYR A 208 11.94 11.11 1.63
CA TYR A 208 11.11 11.97 2.45
C TYR A 208 11.79 13.33 2.63
N GLN A 209 11.00 14.38 2.51
CA GLN A 209 11.46 15.75 2.71
C GLN A 209 10.46 16.48 3.58
N THR A 210 10.97 17.30 4.49
CA THR A 210 10.17 18.24 5.27
C THR A 210 10.86 19.59 5.36
N TYR A 211 10.06 20.66 5.45
CA TYR A 211 10.54 22.02 5.58
C TYR A 211 9.60 22.88 6.40
N GLU A 212 10.11 23.60 7.38
CA GLU A 212 9.36 24.58 8.15
C GLU A 212 9.13 25.86 7.34
N LEU A 213 7.89 26.03 6.85
CA LEU A 213 7.47 27.27 6.17
C LEU A 213 7.40 28.44 7.14
N VAL A 214 6.78 28.19 8.30
CA VAL A 214 6.75 29.11 9.44
C VAL A 214 7.36 28.38 10.64
N PRO A 215 8.44 28.88 11.23
CA PRO A 215 9.11 28.22 12.34
C PRO A 215 8.15 27.83 13.45
N HIS A 216 8.24 26.57 13.89
CA HIS A 216 7.42 25.96 14.95
C HIS A 216 5.89 26.00 14.75
N LYS A 217 5.41 26.42 13.58
CA LYS A 217 3.96 26.58 13.34
C LYS A 217 3.46 25.86 12.10
N LEU A 218 4.13 26.00 10.97
CA LEU A 218 3.70 25.42 9.71
C LEU A 218 4.84 24.68 9.04
N ASN A 219 4.65 23.39 8.87
CA ASN A 219 5.60 22.51 8.23
C ASN A 219 4.94 21.90 6.99
N GLN A 220 5.66 21.86 5.88
CA GLN A 220 5.30 21.09 4.71
C GLN A 220 6.14 19.83 4.65
N PHE A 221 5.61 18.78 4.05
CA PHE A 221 6.35 17.56 3.76
C PHE A 221 5.98 17.00 2.39
N ALA A 222 6.92 16.28 1.81
CA ALA A 222 6.69 15.49 0.61
C ALA A 222 7.40 14.14 0.76
N SER A 223 6.84 13.10 0.18
CA SER A 223 7.52 11.82 0.08
C SER A 223 7.26 11.16 -1.26
N ALA A 224 8.22 10.35 -1.68
CA ALA A 224 8.12 9.45 -2.81
C ALA A 224 8.62 8.08 -2.39
N SER A 225 7.94 7.03 -2.81
CA SER A 225 8.42 5.66 -2.64
C SER A 225 8.15 4.84 -3.89
N TYR A 226 9.02 3.88 -4.12
CA TYR A 226 8.87 2.87 -5.16
C TYR A 226 8.94 1.51 -4.50
N ARG A 227 8.10 0.58 -4.91
CA ARG A 227 8.15 -0.81 -4.48
C ARG A 227 8.21 -1.72 -5.69
N HIS A 228 9.26 -2.52 -5.76
CA HIS A 228 9.40 -3.63 -6.69
C HIS A 228 9.28 -4.93 -5.92
N THR A 229 8.51 -5.89 -6.42
CA THR A 229 8.41 -7.24 -5.84
C THR A 229 8.91 -8.23 -6.87
N PHE A 230 9.84 -9.09 -6.50
CA PHE A 230 10.31 -10.16 -7.39
C PHE A 230 9.20 -11.19 -7.61
N GLN A 231 9.36 -12.00 -8.63
CA GLN A 231 8.44 -13.10 -8.91
C GLN A 231 8.48 -14.12 -7.76
N ASN A 232 7.32 -14.59 -7.32
CA ASN A 232 7.22 -15.64 -6.31
C ASN A 232 7.39 -17.05 -6.92
N ASN A 233 7.38 -18.09 -6.09
CA ASN A 233 7.57 -19.47 -6.52
C ASN A 233 6.42 -19.99 -7.39
N ASP A 234 5.25 -19.37 -7.31
CA ASP A 234 4.06 -19.72 -8.09
C ASP A 234 4.09 -19.11 -9.49
N GLY A 235 5.09 -18.28 -9.78
CA GLY A 235 5.23 -17.59 -11.06
C GLY A 235 4.48 -16.26 -11.10
N TYR A 236 3.94 -15.78 -9.96
CA TYR A 236 3.24 -14.50 -9.87
C TYR A 236 4.21 -13.38 -9.46
N GLN A 237 4.11 -12.25 -10.14
CA GLN A 237 4.87 -11.04 -9.82
C GLN A 237 3.91 -9.86 -9.65
N PHE A 238 3.88 -9.31 -8.44
CA PHE A 238 3.11 -8.10 -8.18
C PHE A 238 3.68 -6.92 -8.93
N GLY A 239 2.82 -6.12 -9.50
CA GLY A 239 3.17 -4.92 -10.25
C GLY A 239 3.94 -3.91 -9.40
N ASP A 240 4.81 -3.18 -10.06
CA ASP A 240 5.57 -2.10 -9.45
C ASP A 240 4.63 -1.00 -8.95
N GLN A 241 4.93 -0.50 -7.75
CA GLN A 241 4.11 0.51 -7.09
C GLN A 241 4.91 1.79 -6.86
N TRP A 242 4.28 2.91 -7.16
CA TRP A 242 4.76 4.25 -6.89
C TRP A 242 3.80 4.97 -5.96
N ASP A 243 4.30 5.52 -4.86
CA ASP A 243 3.52 6.35 -3.95
C ASP A 243 4.15 7.74 -3.87
N PHE A 244 3.32 8.78 -4.00
CA PHE A 244 3.71 10.18 -3.85
C PHE A 244 2.79 10.86 -2.86
N ASN A 245 3.35 11.57 -1.91
CA ASN A 245 2.58 12.26 -0.89
C ASN A 245 3.09 13.69 -0.75
N LEU A 246 2.13 14.60 -0.54
CA LEU A 246 2.41 16.02 -0.28
C LEU A 246 1.45 16.51 0.80
N GLY A 247 1.95 17.16 1.82
CA GLY A 247 1.11 17.61 2.91
C GLY A 247 1.65 18.79 3.71
N LEU A 248 0.77 19.26 4.59
CA LEU A 248 1.01 20.35 5.52
C LEU A 248 0.65 19.89 6.93
N ASN A 249 1.47 20.30 7.88
CA ASN A 249 1.24 20.13 9.32
C ASN A 249 1.17 21.52 9.96
N LEU A 250 0.08 21.82 10.62
CA LEU A 250 -0.16 23.08 11.33
C LEU A 250 -0.18 22.79 12.84
N VAL A 251 0.78 23.34 13.57
CA VAL A 251 0.76 23.36 15.04
C VAL A 251 -0.26 24.42 15.48
N THR A 252 -1.41 23.97 15.93
CA THR A 252 -2.49 24.86 16.38
C THR A 252 -2.28 25.30 17.82
N VAL A 253 -1.91 24.35 18.68
CA VAL A 253 -1.46 24.54 20.05
C VAL A 253 -0.29 23.58 20.31
N PRO A 254 0.53 23.75 21.38
CA PRO A 254 1.74 22.92 21.59
C PRO A 254 1.52 21.42 21.57
N TRP A 255 0.32 20.96 21.91
CA TRP A 255 -0.03 19.54 22.00
C TRP A 255 -0.88 19.05 20.81
N LEU A 256 -1.28 19.93 19.86
CA LEU A 256 -2.13 19.54 18.72
C LEU A 256 -1.53 20.00 17.39
N VAL A 257 -1.26 19.04 16.54
CA VAL A 257 -0.91 19.26 15.13
C VAL A 257 -2.07 18.78 14.27
N VAL A 258 -2.59 19.68 13.43
CA VAL A 258 -3.56 19.34 12.38
C VAL A 258 -2.82 19.13 11.09
N SER A 259 -3.11 18.03 10.40
CA SER A 259 -2.45 17.62 9.17
C SER A 259 -3.43 17.52 8.02
N SER A 260 -2.95 17.86 6.84
CA SER A 260 -3.66 17.56 5.59
C SER A 260 -2.66 17.11 4.55
N GLN A 261 -2.98 16.04 3.82
CA GLN A 261 -2.10 15.53 2.78
C GLN A 261 -2.90 15.01 1.58
N PHE A 262 -2.28 15.11 0.40
CA PHE A 262 -2.69 14.36 -0.79
C PHE A 262 -1.77 13.17 -0.94
N ASN A 263 -2.37 12.02 -1.20
CA ASN A 263 -1.67 10.75 -1.39
C ASN A 263 -2.04 10.20 -2.76
N TYR A 264 -1.05 10.01 -3.60
CA TYR A 264 -1.19 9.44 -4.94
C TYR A 264 -0.45 8.11 -5.00
N ARG A 265 -1.14 7.08 -5.48
CA ARG A 265 -0.57 5.77 -5.76
C ARG A 265 -0.80 5.40 -7.21
N TYR A 266 0.23 4.87 -7.83
CA TYR A 266 0.18 4.23 -9.13
C TYR A 266 0.77 2.82 -9.01
N MET A 267 0.03 1.82 -9.44
CA MET A 267 0.46 0.43 -9.50
C MET A 267 0.39 -0.05 -10.94
N VAL A 268 1.47 -0.65 -11.41
CA VAL A 268 1.53 -1.32 -12.72
C VAL A 268 0.77 -2.64 -12.63
N HIS A 269 0.39 -3.19 -13.78
CA HIS A 269 -0.19 -4.54 -13.85
C HIS A 269 0.73 -5.58 -13.20
N ASP A 270 0.13 -6.53 -12.51
CA ASP A 270 0.81 -7.75 -12.09
C ASP A 270 1.18 -8.58 -13.31
N ASN A 271 2.16 -9.47 -13.17
CA ASN A 271 2.57 -10.39 -14.21
C ASN A 271 2.46 -11.82 -13.70
N PHE A 272 2.14 -12.73 -14.60
CA PHE A 272 2.08 -14.15 -14.29
C PHE A 272 2.81 -14.97 -15.36
N SER A 273 3.69 -15.84 -14.92
CA SER A 273 4.41 -16.77 -15.78
C SER A 273 3.52 -18.00 -16.06
N SER A 274 2.74 -17.91 -17.12
CA SER A 274 1.83 -18.97 -17.53
C SER A 274 2.22 -19.55 -18.89
N SER A 275 2.09 -20.83 -19.02
CA SER A 275 2.21 -21.52 -20.31
C SER A 275 0.88 -21.54 -21.09
N LEU A 276 -0.25 -21.30 -20.41
CA LEU A 276 -1.57 -21.46 -20.98
C LEU A 276 -2.53 -20.38 -20.51
N TYR A 277 -3.33 -19.85 -21.45
CA TYR A 277 -4.53 -19.06 -21.16
C TYR A 277 -5.75 -19.88 -21.51
N ARG A 278 -6.78 -19.85 -20.68
CA ARG A 278 -8.10 -20.36 -21.03
C ARG A 278 -9.18 -19.35 -20.66
N SER A 279 -10.28 -19.36 -21.40
CA SER A 279 -11.47 -18.58 -21.06
C SER A 279 -12.45 -19.44 -20.29
N ALA A 280 -13.08 -18.87 -19.27
CA ALA A 280 -14.19 -19.50 -18.54
C ALA A 280 -15.53 -19.30 -19.26
N THR A 281 -15.61 -18.39 -20.26
CA THR A 281 -16.87 -18.11 -20.95
C THR A 281 -17.22 -19.18 -21.97
N PRO A 282 -18.45 -19.76 -21.92
CA PRO A 282 -18.87 -20.79 -22.88
C PRO A 282 -18.92 -20.32 -24.35
N ALA A 283 -19.00 -19.00 -24.58
CA ALA A 283 -19.06 -18.42 -25.90
C ALA A 283 -17.75 -18.58 -26.71
N ASP A 284 -16.63 -18.74 -26.00
CA ASP A 284 -15.30 -18.80 -26.60
C ASP A 284 -14.79 -20.25 -26.75
N THR A 285 -15.54 -21.23 -26.27
CA THR A 285 -15.17 -22.64 -26.35
C THR A 285 -16.07 -23.38 -27.36
N PRO A 286 -15.49 -24.11 -28.33
CA PRO A 286 -16.30 -24.97 -29.23
C PRO A 286 -16.98 -26.11 -28.47
N PHE A 287 -16.50 -26.42 -27.27
CA PHE A 287 -17.10 -27.39 -26.35
C PHE A 287 -17.16 -26.82 -24.95
N PRO A 288 -18.32 -26.77 -24.26
CA PRO A 288 -18.43 -26.32 -22.88
C PRO A 288 -17.47 -27.11 -21.98
N GLY A 289 -16.67 -26.41 -21.21
CA GLY A 289 -15.71 -26.99 -20.25
C GLY A 289 -14.33 -27.35 -20.81
N GLU A 290 -14.08 -27.16 -22.12
CA GLU A 290 -12.71 -27.33 -22.63
C GLU A 290 -11.93 -26.02 -22.64
N PRO A 291 -10.67 -26.03 -22.16
CA PRO A 291 -9.83 -24.84 -22.14
C PRO A 291 -9.51 -24.39 -23.58
N ILE A 292 -9.71 -23.12 -23.89
CA ILE A 292 -9.14 -22.51 -25.06
C ILE A 292 -7.68 -22.18 -24.78
N LEU A 293 -6.78 -22.83 -25.50
CA LEU A 293 -5.37 -22.46 -25.56
C LEU A 293 -5.26 -21.21 -26.44
N ILE A 294 -5.15 -20.04 -25.79
CA ILE A 294 -5.00 -18.78 -26.54
C ILE A 294 -3.58 -18.68 -27.13
N ASP A 295 -2.58 -19.10 -26.38
CA ASP A 295 -1.19 -19.18 -26.86
C ASP A 295 -0.33 -20.00 -25.88
N PRO A 296 0.11 -21.20 -26.23
CA PRO A 296 0.91 -22.06 -25.35
C PRO A 296 2.35 -21.57 -25.14
N THR A 297 2.80 -20.59 -25.90
CA THR A 297 4.18 -20.08 -25.86
C THR A 297 4.35 -18.85 -24.99
N ILE A 298 3.25 -18.29 -24.46
CA ILE A 298 3.32 -17.04 -23.74
C ILE A 298 3.74 -17.28 -22.30
N GLN A 299 4.93 -16.80 -22.00
CA GLN A 299 5.48 -16.74 -20.67
C GLN A 299 5.46 -15.30 -20.16
N ASN A 300 5.15 -15.10 -18.87
CA ASN A 300 5.21 -13.84 -18.16
C ASN A 300 4.36 -12.73 -18.79
N ARG A 301 3.04 -12.88 -18.73
CA ARG A 301 2.06 -11.89 -19.21
C ARG A 301 1.50 -11.04 -18.10
N SER A 302 1.12 -9.82 -18.50
CA SER A 302 0.31 -8.92 -17.69
C SER A 302 -1.03 -9.57 -17.32
N VAL A 303 -1.34 -9.59 -16.04
CA VAL A 303 -2.62 -10.09 -15.52
C VAL A 303 -3.68 -9.03 -15.78
N PRO A 304 -4.73 -9.32 -16.57
CA PRO A 304 -5.83 -8.39 -16.77
C PRO A 304 -6.47 -7.97 -15.44
N THR A 305 -7.12 -6.82 -15.41
CA THR A 305 -7.80 -6.29 -14.22
C THR A 305 -6.91 -6.09 -12.98
N THR A 306 -5.58 -6.00 -13.17
CA THR A 306 -4.60 -5.64 -12.13
C THR A 306 -3.95 -4.28 -12.43
N GLY A 307 -3.24 -3.68 -11.47
CA GLY A 307 -2.74 -2.31 -11.55
C GLY A 307 -3.78 -1.27 -11.07
N SER A 308 -3.41 -0.07 -10.63
CA SER A 308 -4.37 0.95 -10.19
C SER A 308 -3.80 2.36 -10.14
N THR A 309 -4.70 3.32 -10.20
CA THR A 309 -4.43 4.71 -9.85
C THR A 309 -5.35 5.14 -8.72
N PHE A 310 -4.79 5.70 -7.67
CA PHE A 310 -5.54 6.16 -6.51
C PHE A 310 -5.02 7.51 -6.04
N LEU A 311 -5.91 8.47 -5.91
CA LEU A 311 -5.65 9.76 -5.30
C LEU A 311 -6.60 9.96 -4.12
N SER A 312 -6.06 10.27 -2.95
CA SER A 312 -6.85 10.63 -1.77
C SER A 312 -6.45 11.98 -1.20
N PHE A 313 -7.41 12.65 -0.59
CA PHE A 313 -7.21 13.73 0.36
C PHE A 313 -7.30 13.15 1.77
N THR A 314 -6.30 13.43 2.60
CA THR A 314 -6.18 12.80 3.92
C THR A 314 -6.00 13.85 5.01
N PRO A 315 -7.10 14.35 5.58
CA PRO A 315 -7.07 15.13 6.81
C PRO A 315 -6.74 14.24 8.01
N GLY A 316 -6.13 14.83 9.03
CA GLY A 316 -5.81 14.14 10.25
C GLY A 316 -5.27 15.05 11.34
N PHE A 317 -4.97 14.46 12.48
CA PHE A 317 -4.37 15.17 13.60
C PHE A 317 -3.39 14.29 14.36
N ASN A 318 -2.49 14.93 15.09
CA ASN A 318 -1.57 14.32 16.06
C ASN A 318 -1.67 15.07 17.38
N LEU A 319 -1.89 14.31 18.47
CA LEU A 319 -1.98 14.80 19.83
C LEU A 319 -0.75 14.36 20.62
N SER A 320 0.06 15.30 21.09
CA SER A 320 1.16 15.07 22.03
C SER A 320 0.61 14.98 23.45
N LEU A 321 0.73 13.81 24.06
CA LEU A 321 0.10 13.56 25.36
C LEU A 321 0.82 14.25 26.50
N ASP A 322 2.12 14.50 26.39
CA ASP A 322 2.92 15.24 27.35
C ASP A 322 2.49 16.72 27.48
N GLY A 323 1.94 17.29 26.42
CA GLY A 323 1.36 18.64 26.44
C GLY A 323 -0.02 18.73 27.11
N ILE A 324 -0.66 17.59 27.40
CA ILE A 324 -2.02 17.51 27.99
C ILE A 324 -1.95 17.05 29.44
N VAL A 325 -1.14 16.04 29.73
CA VAL A 325 -1.00 15.43 31.05
C VAL A 325 0.49 15.25 31.35
N ASP A 326 0.99 15.88 32.40
CA ASP A 326 2.37 15.67 32.87
C ASP A 326 2.46 14.36 33.68
N SER A 327 2.92 13.33 33.01
CA SER A 327 3.14 12.01 33.62
C SER A 327 4.32 11.31 32.94
N PRO A 328 5.07 10.46 33.65
CA PRO A 328 6.11 9.64 33.01
C PRO A 328 5.61 8.76 31.85
N TRP A 329 4.32 8.41 31.85
CA TRP A 329 3.69 7.58 30.83
C TRP A 329 3.33 8.35 29.56
N THR A 330 3.12 9.66 29.66
CA THR A 330 2.75 10.52 28.53
C THR A 330 3.96 11.17 27.87
N ARG A 331 5.13 11.16 28.51
CA ARG A 331 6.35 11.75 27.96
C ARG A 331 6.74 11.10 26.65
N MET A 332 7.05 11.94 25.64
CA MET A 332 7.41 11.52 24.27
C MET A 332 6.38 10.57 23.67
N THR A 333 5.10 10.71 24.04
CA THR A 333 4.00 9.89 23.56
C THR A 333 3.00 10.75 22.80
N SER A 334 2.60 10.29 21.62
CA SER A 334 1.55 10.94 20.84
C SER A 334 0.57 9.92 20.29
N VAL A 335 -0.66 10.37 20.05
CA VAL A 335 -1.70 9.61 19.34
C VAL A 335 -2.12 10.38 18.09
N TYR A 336 -2.47 9.68 17.04
CA TYR A 336 -2.87 10.30 15.78
C TYR A 336 -4.00 9.54 15.11
N PHE A 337 -4.70 10.29 14.26
CA PHE A 337 -5.76 9.76 13.42
C PHE A 337 -5.75 10.45 12.07
N PHE A 338 -5.93 9.67 11.00
CA PHE A 338 -6.06 10.14 9.62
C PHE A 338 -7.20 9.43 8.92
N SER A 339 -7.87 10.14 8.00
CA SER A 339 -8.92 9.59 7.15
C SER A 339 -8.55 9.83 5.69
N ALA A 340 -8.18 8.79 4.96
CA ALA A 340 -7.85 8.87 3.54
C ALA A 340 -9.12 8.77 2.70
N ILE A 341 -9.60 9.91 2.21
CA ILE A 341 -10.83 10.07 1.45
C ILE A 341 -10.48 10.01 -0.04
N PRO A 342 -11.01 9.07 -0.82
CA PRO A 342 -10.78 9.00 -2.26
C PRO A 342 -11.23 10.26 -2.99
N VAL A 343 -10.35 10.85 -3.80
CA VAL A 343 -10.64 11.98 -4.70
C VAL A 343 -10.78 11.50 -6.13
N ALA A 344 -9.86 10.63 -6.55
CA ALA A 344 -9.92 9.96 -7.84
C ALA A 344 -9.38 8.54 -7.70
N ARG A 345 -9.98 7.62 -8.42
CA ARG A 345 -9.61 6.22 -8.40
C ARG A 345 -10.00 5.55 -9.70
N ASP A 346 -9.07 4.77 -10.20
CA ASP A 346 -9.27 3.84 -11.30
C ASP A 346 -8.83 2.46 -10.82
N SER A 347 -9.74 1.51 -10.81
CA SER A 347 -9.54 0.17 -10.27
C SER A 347 -9.60 -0.93 -11.33
N ASN A 348 -9.54 -0.60 -12.60
CA ASN A 348 -9.55 -1.54 -13.70
C ASN A 348 -10.58 -2.66 -13.60
N ASN A 349 -11.81 -2.32 -13.43
CA ASN A 349 -12.90 -3.28 -13.31
C ASN A 349 -12.85 -4.17 -12.04
N SER A 350 -11.86 -4.00 -11.19
CA SER A 350 -11.70 -4.66 -9.90
C SER A 350 -12.20 -3.79 -8.74
N LEU A 351 -12.00 -4.24 -7.49
CA LEU A 351 -12.41 -3.48 -6.31
C LEU A 351 -11.58 -2.22 -6.11
N ALA A 352 -12.23 -1.10 -5.90
CA ALA A 352 -11.58 0.17 -5.58
C ALA A 352 -11.54 0.43 -4.08
N GLN A 353 -10.43 1.00 -3.62
CA GLN A 353 -10.28 1.43 -2.24
C GLN A 353 -11.31 2.52 -1.88
N GLY A 354 -12.04 2.31 -0.78
CA GLY A 354 -12.93 3.29 -0.17
C GLY A 354 -12.20 4.22 0.79
N THR A 355 -12.95 5.02 1.56
CA THR A 355 -12.39 5.82 2.64
C THR A 355 -11.71 4.91 3.66
N SER A 356 -10.42 5.15 3.88
CA SER A 356 -9.60 4.34 4.78
C SER A 356 -9.23 5.15 6.02
N TYR A 357 -9.04 4.46 7.13
CA TYR A 357 -8.75 5.08 8.41
C TYR A 357 -7.42 4.57 8.95
N VAL A 358 -6.62 5.47 9.49
CA VAL A 358 -5.36 5.19 10.17
C VAL A 358 -5.42 5.78 11.55
N ALA A 359 -5.22 4.98 12.57
CA ALA A 359 -5.06 5.43 13.95
C ALA A 359 -3.77 4.83 14.52
N GLY A 360 -3.13 5.56 15.41
CA GLY A 360 -1.94 4.99 16.04
C GLY A 360 -1.44 5.77 17.23
N LEU A 361 -0.47 5.15 17.87
CA LEU A 361 0.26 5.66 19.02
C LEU A 361 1.75 5.59 18.72
N THR A 362 2.46 6.68 18.96
CA THR A 362 3.91 6.76 18.89
C THR A 362 4.47 7.02 20.29
N ARG A 363 5.52 6.31 20.65
CA ARG A 363 6.31 6.59 21.86
C ARG A 363 7.79 6.43 21.57
N SER A 364 8.59 7.35 22.10
CA SER A 364 10.04 7.29 21.99
C SER A 364 10.70 7.00 23.32
N PHE A 365 11.80 6.26 23.28
CA PHE A 365 12.58 5.82 24.43
C PHE A 365 14.06 6.11 24.19
N GLN A 366 14.70 6.81 25.13
CA GLN A 366 16.15 6.97 25.09
C GLN A 366 16.80 5.66 25.58
N MET A 367 17.46 4.93 24.67
CA MET A 367 18.09 3.64 24.96
C MET A 367 19.55 3.80 25.36
N LEU A 368 20.23 4.75 24.74
CA LEU A 368 21.63 5.07 25.05
C LEU A 368 21.74 6.58 25.22
N ASN A 369 22.49 7.03 26.21
CA ASN A 369 22.87 8.44 26.31
C ASN A 369 23.95 8.69 25.25
N PRO A 370 23.79 9.71 24.39
CA PRO A 370 24.76 10.06 23.35
C PRO A 370 26.10 10.49 23.92
#